data_bdff601c0a7b0bf6033d2e854a167f70
#
_entry.id   bdff601c0a7b0bf6033d2e854a167f70
#
_cell.length_a   1.000
_cell.length_b   1.000
_cell.length_c   1.000
_cell.angle_alpha   90.00
_cell.angle_beta   90.00
_cell.angle_gamma   90.00
#
_symmetry.space_group_name_H-M   'P 1'
#
loop_
_entity.id
_entity.type
_entity.pdbx_description
1 polymer ?
#
loop_
_entity_poly.entity_id
_entity_poly.type
_entity_poly.pdbx_seq_one_letter_code
_entity_poly.pdbx_strand_id
1 'polypeptide(L)'
;FMSWGYNPYLSEKSPFHGAYLAVVESVTKLIATGAAFEDVYLTFQEYFEKPGHDPRRWGQPLAALLGAFRAQMELGIAAIGGKDSMSGSFESLDVPPTLVSFAVTTGRVSDVVTNDIKTAGHRLIRLCPEIGKDGLPVPESLLSVWNTATGMMRAGKVYAAYTPTFGGIVEAVYKMCIGNGLSFAFDDCLTLTDLFDFSAGTLLLEVDADTDVPGACTVGTVTDDGRMVWRGETVELADLDALYEGRLESVFPMQAGEKAPAPDTVSAPGRKPAAPAVACATPRVLIPVFPGTNCEYDSARAVRAAGAEADIFVVNNLTADGIARSVETFADKLKQSQIVFIPGGFSGGDEPDGSGKFIMAFLRNAAIREGVGDLLDKRNGLMCGICNGFQALIKLGLVPFGRILDTDVNCPTLTFNRIARHQSKLVRIRVSSNTSPWLAGTQIGDIYTVPVSHGEGRFLASDAMLHTLLANGQIATQYVDADGQATMDIQYNPNGSAWAIEGITSPDGRVIGKMGHTERVGKGLYRNVPGETDMKMFESAVRYLQNQ
;
A
#
# COMPACT_ATOMS: atom_id res chain seq x y z
N PHE A 1 -18.99 -2.51 4.84
CA PHE A 1 -18.82 -3.20 3.56
C PHE A 1 -18.55 -2.19 2.46
N MET A 2 -17.67 -2.54 1.54
CA MET A 2 -17.31 -1.67 0.43
C MET A 2 -16.95 -2.52 -0.78
N SER A 3 -17.39 -2.09 -1.96
CA SER A 3 -17.14 -2.78 -3.23
C SER A 3 -17.02 -1.79 -4.38
N TRP A 4 -16.66 -2.27 -5.55
CA TRP A 4 -16.56 -1.45 -6.77
C TRP A 4 -17.06 -2.21 -8.00
N GLY A 5 -17.45 -1.46 -9.02
CA GLY A 5 -17.84 -2.00 -10.33
C GLY A 5 -17.32 -1.13 -11.47
N TYR A 6 -16.82 -1.77 -12.51
CA TYR A 6 -16.38 -1.14 -13.75
C TYR A 6 -16.02 -2.19 -14.80
N ASN A 7 -16.46 -1.97 -16.02
CA ASN A 7 -16.11 -2.80 -17.16
C ASN A 7 -15.69 -1.93 -18.35
N PRO A 8 -14.36 -1.85 -18.66
CA PRO A 8 -13.84 -1.01 -19.74
C PRO A 8 -14.41 -1.38 -21.12
N TYR A 9 -14.60 -2.66 -21.40
CA TYR A 9 -15.09 -3.15 -22.69
C TYR A 9 -16.56 -2.73 -22.97
N LEU A 10 -17.39 -2.71 -21.94
CA LEU A 10 -18.75 -2.19 -22.04
C LEU A 10 -18.76 -0.66 -22.16
N SER A 11 -17.92 0.01 -21.38
CA SER A 11 -17.82 1.47 -21.38
C SER A 11 -17.33 2.03 -22.72
N GLU A 12 -16.40 1.34 -23.40
CA GLU A 12 -15.96 1.69 -24.76
C GLU A 12 -17.09 1.59 -25.79
N LYS A 13 -17.96 0.59 -25.65
CA LYS A 13 -19.11 0.42 -26.55
C LYS A 13 -20.24 1.39 -26.27
N SER A 14 -20.52 1.63 -25.00
CA SER A 14 -21.54 2.54 -24.53
C SER A 14 -21.22 3.03 -23.13
N PRO A 15 -20.75 4.28 -22.96
CA PRO A 15 -20.51 4.85 -21.65
C PRO A 15 -21.75 4.85 -20.75
N PHE A 16 -22.94 5.00 -21.34
CA PHE A 16 -24.22 4.91 -20.64
C PHE A 16 -24.44 3.54 -19.98
N HIS A 17 -24.32 2.46 -20.78
CA HIS A 17 -24.52 1.10 -20.28
C HIS A 17 -23.37 0.71 -19.32
N GLY A 18 -22.13 1.09 -19.65
CA GLY A 18 -20.98 0.84 -18.78
C GLY A 18 -21.17 1.43 -17.39
N ALA A 19 -21.62 2.67 -17.29
CA ALA A 19 -21.86 3.33 -16.01
C ALA A 19 -23.07 2.78 -15.25
N TYR A 20 -24.18 2.49 -15.92
CA TYR A 20 -25.33 1.82 -15.31
C TYR A 20 -24.92 0.47 -14.69
N LEU A 21 -24.22 -0.36 -15.50
CA LEU A 21 -23.77 -1.68 -15.08
C LEU A 21 -22.65 -1.62 -14.02
N ALA A 22 -21.85 -0.57 -14.00
CA ALA A 22 -20.89 -0.34 -12.90
C ALA A 22 -21.60 -0.17 -11.53
N VAL A 23 -22.74 0.53 -11.52
CA VAL A 23 -23.57 0.63 -10.31
C VAL A 23 -24.14 -0.73 -9.92
N VAL A 24 -24.73 -1.47 -10.87
CA VAL A 24 -25.27 -2.82 -10.62
C VAL A 24 -24.18 -3.76 -10.10
N GLU A 25 -23.00 -3.75 -10.72
CA GLU A 25 -21.87 -4.61 -10.31
C GLU A 25 -21.39 -4.28 -8.90
N SER A 26 -21.19 -2.99 -8.58
CA SER A 26 -20.73 -2.59 -7.25
C SER A 26 -21.71 -3.01 -6.16
N VAL A 27 -23.02 -2.82 -6.38
CA VAL A 27 -24.03 -3.23 -5.40
C VAL A 27 -24.14 -4.75 -5.31
N THR A 28 -24.11 -5.47 -6.43
CA THR A 28 -24.15 -6.95 -6.42
C THR A 28 -22.97 -7.55 -5.67
N LYS A 29 -21.77 -7.03 -5.86
CA LYS A 29 -20.57 -7.42 -5.10
C LYS A 29 -20.74 -7.17 -3.61
N LEU A 30 -21.36 -6.04 -3.24
CA LEU A 30 -21.65 -5.70 -1.85
C LEU A 30 -22.58 -6.74 -1.22
N ILE A 31 -23.67 -7.12 -1.91
CA ILE A 31 -24.59 -8.17 -1.48
C ILE A 31 -23.89 -9.53 -1.35
N ALA A 32 -23.02 -9.88 -2.33
CA ALA A 32 -22.24 -11.11 -2.29
C ALA A 32 -21.36 -11.24 -1.03
N THR A 33 -20.92 -10.12 -0.44
CA THR A 33 -20.15 -10.14 0.82
C THR A 33 -21.01 -10.30 2.08
N GLY A 34 -22.33 -10.45 1.93
CA GLY A 34 -23.27 -10.59 3.05
C GLY A 34 -23.96 -9.29 3.48
N ALA A 35 -23.73 -8.18 2.78
CA ALA A 35 -24.46 -6.95 3.04
C ALA A 35 -25.94 -7.08 2.64
N ALA A 36 -26.81 -6.31 3.28
CA ALA A 36 -28.19 -6.10 2.84
C ALA A 36 -28.27 -4.88 1.93
N PHE A 37 -29.28 -4.85 1.05
CA PHE A 37 -29.59 -3.67 0.25
C PHE A 37 -30.38 -2.66 1.11
N GLU A 38 -29.72 -2.17 2.15
CA GLU A 38 -30.21 -1.13 3.06
C GLU A 38 -29.10 -0.11 3.26
N ASP A 39 -29.48 1.17 3.29
CA ASP A 39 -28.55 2.28 3.52
C ASP A 39 -27.27 2.19 2.65
N VAL A 40 -27.45 1.78 1.38
CA VAL A 40 -26.36 1.74 0.41
C VAL A 40 -26.15 3.12 -0.15
N TYR A 41 -24.92 3.60 -0.07
CA TYR A 41 -24.46 4.86 -0.66
C TYR A 41 -23.44 4.59 -1.72
N LEU A 42 -23.44 5.45 -2.75
CA LEU A 42 -22.49 5.37 -3.85
C LEU A 42 -21.49 6.54 -3.81
N THR A 43 -20.32 6.32 -4.37
CA THR A 43 -19.39 7.38 -4.78
C THR A 43 -18.79 7.01 -6.13
N PHE A 44 -18.59 8.00 -7.01
CA PHE A 44 -18.11 7.75 -8.35
C PHE A 44 -16.72 8.33 -8.56
N GLN A 45 -15.88 7.56 -9.25
CA GLN A 45 -14.62 8.04 -9.78
C GLN A 45 -14.69 8.03 -11.29
N GLU A 46 -14.57 9.20 -11.89
CA GLU A 46 -14.58 9.36 -13.34
C GLU A 46 -13.19 9.71 -13.86
N TYR A 47 -12.85 9.11 -15.02
CA TYR A 47 -11.62 9.42 -15.73
C TYR A 47 -11.83 9.27 -17.23
N PHE A 48 -11.76 10.39 -17.93
CA PHE A 48 -12.03 10.43 -19.38
C PHE A 48 -10.84 11.01 -20.14
N GLU A 49 -10.78 10.74 -21.43
CA GLU A 49 -9.83 11.35 -22.35
C GLU A 49 -9.93 12.89 -22.31
N LYS A 50 -8.86 13.58 -22.70
CA LYS A 50 -8.84 15.04 -22.74
C LYS A 50 -9.82 15.55 -23.81
N PRO A 51 -10.91 16.25 -23.42
CA PRO A 51 -12.00 16.52 -24.36
C PRO A 51 -11.70 17.68 -25.32
N GLY A 52 -10.85 18.65 -24.92
CA GLY A 52 -10.59 19.83 -25.73
C GLY A 52 -11.87 20.56 -26.11
N HIS A 53 -12.07 20.76 -27.43
CA HIS A 53 -13.27 21.36 -28.01
C HIS A 53 -14.11 20.34 -28.80
N ASP A 54 -13.81 19.05 -28.70
CA ASP A 54 -14.55 18.00 -29.40
C ASP A 54 -15.86 17.67 -28.65
N PRO A 55 -17.04 17.95 -29.25
CA PRO A 55 -18.31 17.65 -28.60
C PRO A 55 -18.57 16.15 -28.40
N ARG A 56 -17.95 15.27 -29.19
CA ARG A 56 -18.07 13.82 -29.02
C ARG A 56 -17.35 13.37 -27.75
N ARG A 57 -16.15 13.92 -27.50
CA ARG A 57 -15.39 13.64 -26.26
C ARG A 57 -16.13 14.16 -25.03
N TRP A 58 -16.80 15.30 -25.12
CA TRP A 58 -17.69 15.81 -24.05
C TRP A 58 -18.96 14.98 -23.88
N GLY A 59 -19.44 14.34 -24.93
CA GLY A 59 -20.61 13.45 -24.88
C GLY A 59 -20.39 12.18 -24.06
N GLN A 60 -19.16 11.69 -23.94
CA GLN A 60 -18.84 10.47 -23.20
C GLN A 60 -19.10 10.57 -21.70
N PRO A 61 -18.54 11.57 -20.95
CA PRO A 61 -18.86 11.77 -19.55
C PRO A 61 -20.35 12.04 -19.32
N LEU A 62 -20.98 12.83 -20.18
CA LEU A 62 -22.43 13.05 -20.06
C LEU A 62 -23.24 11.73 -20.20
N ALA A 63 -22.90 10.88 -21.16
CA ALA A 63 -23.56 9.59 -21.33
C ALA A 63 -23.34 8.67 -20.12
N ALA A 64 -22.13 8.64 -19.56
CA ALA A 64 -21.82 7.87 -18.36
C ALA A 64 -22.63 8.37 -17.14
N LEU A 65 -22.67 9.69 -16.92
CA LEU A 65 -23.47 10.29 -15.85
C LEU A 65 -24.96 9.98 -16.00
N LEU A 66 -25.51 10.01 -17.20
CA LEU A 66 -26.92 9.65 -17.45
C LEU A 66 -27.18 8.18 -17.13
N GLY A 67 -26.27 7.27 -17.47
CA GLY A 67 -26.37 5.86 -17.10
C GLY A 67 -26.36 5.64 -15.59
N ALA A 68 -25.39 6.22 -14.90
CA ALA A 68 -25.30 6.16 -13.44
C ALA A 68 -26.50 6.84 -12.74
N PHE A 69 -27.00 7.95 -13.30
CA PHE A 69 -28.19 8.63 -12.78
C PHE A 69 -29.45 7.73 -12.92
N ARG A 70 -29.63 7.09 -14.08
CA ARG A 70 -30.75 6.16 -14.29
C ARG A 70 -30.69 5.02 -13.26
N ALA A 71 -29.53 4.41 -13.05
CA ALA A 71 -29.37 3.35 -12.07
C ALA A 71 -29.73 3.81 -10.64
N GLN A 72 -29.30 5.00 -10.25
CA GLN A 72 -29.65 5.57 -8.94
C GLN A 72 -31.17 5.78 -8.77
N MET A 73 -31.81 6.30 -9.80
CA MET A 73 -33.26 6.53 -9.77
C MET A 73 -34.07 5.24 -9.70
N GLU A 74 -33.69 4.23 -10.49
CA GLU A 74 -34.38 2.94 -10.55
C GLU A 74 -34.16 2.09 -9.30
N LEU A 75 -32.98 2.18 -8.68
CA LEU A 75 -32.66 1.45 -7.46
C LEU A 75 -32.99 2.21 -6.18
N GLY A 76 -33.33 3.49 -6.27
CA GLY A 76 -33.63 4.32 -5.10
C GLY A 76 -32.43 4.58 -4.18
N ILE A 77 -31.21 4.61 -4.72
CA ILE A 77 -29.95 4.88 -4.00
C ILE A 77 -29.28 6.13 -4.54
N ALA A 78 -28.38 6.73 -3.76
CA ALA A 78 -27.76 7.99 -4.13
C ALA A 78 -26.23 7.95 -4.02
N ALA A 79 -25.57 8.64 -4.96
CA ALA A 79 -24.16 8.99 -4.81
C ALA A 79 -24.01 10.17 -3.84
N ILE A 80 -23.15 10.00 -2.84
CA ILE A 80 -22.85 11.02 -1.84
C ILE A 80 -21.72 11.96 -2.25
N GLY A 81 -21.06 11.66 -3.36
CA GLY A 81 -19.96 12.43 -3.92
C GLY A 81 -19.20 11.67 -4.98
N GLY A 82 -18.05 12.21 -5.33
CA GLY A 82 -17.19 11.61 -6.32
C GLY A 82 -16.08 12.55 -6.75
N LYS A 83 -15.34 12.14 -7.76
CA LYS A 83 -14.27 12.92 -8.35
C LYS A 83 -14.21 12.63 -9.84
N ASP A 84 -14.11 13.65 -10.64
CA ASP A 84 -13.92 13.55 -12.09
C ASP A 84 -12.54 14.06 -12.53
N SER A 85 -12.06 13.57 -13.65
CA SER A 85 -10.86 14.02 -14.31
C SER A 85 -10.97 13.80 -15.83
N MET A 86 -10.62 14.84 -16.58
CA MET A 86 -10.63 14.85 -18.05
C MET A 86 -9.21 14.96 -18.62
N SER A 87 -8.26 14.24 -18.01
CA SER A 87 -6.83 14.31 -18.36
C SER A 87 -6.26 12.97 -18.87
N GLY A 88 -7.13 12.04 -19.21
CA GLY A 88 -6.78 10.67 -19.60
C GLY A 88 -6.27 10.51 -21.02
N SER A 89 -5.46 11.44 -21.52
CA SER A 89 -4.78 11.36 -22.81
C SER A 89 -3.28 11.53 -22.65
N PHE A 90 -2.52 10.61 -23.22
CA PHE A 90 -1.06 10.66 -23.25
C PHE A 90 -0.57 10.32 -24.66
N GLU A 91 0.02 11.27 -25.36
CA GLU A 91 0.41 11.17 -26.77
C GLU A 91 -0.77 10.70 -27.64
N SER A 92 -0.71 9.49 -28.20
CA SER A 92 -1.75 8.88 -29.03
C SER A 92 -2.68 7.93 -28.25
N LEU A 93 -2.48 7.78 -26.94
CA LEU A 93 -3.27 6.90 -26.09
C LEU A 93 -4.34 7.71 -25.35
N ASP A 94 -5.57 7.24 -25.45
CA ASP A 94 -6.69 7.73 -24.65
C ASP A 94 -7.15 6.61 -23.71
N VAL A 95 -7.51 6.96 -22.48
CA VAL A 95 -8.14 5.99 -21.57
C VAL A 95 -9.54 5.63 -22.06
N PRO A 96 -10.03 4.41 -21.85
CA PRO A 96 -11.43 4.09 -22.09
C PRO A 96 -12.34 4.98 -21.24
N PRO A 97 -13.56 5.30 -21.70
CA PRO A 97 -14.53 6.02 -20.88
C PRO A 97 -14.71 5.34 -19.53
N THR A 98 -14.34 6.02 -18.45
CA THR A 98 -14.28 5.40 -17.12
C THR A 98 -15.24 6.10 -16.16
N LEU A 99 -16.23 5.36 -15.68
CA LEU A 99 -16.96 5.67 -14.46
C LEU A 99 -16.92 4.42 -13.57
N VAL A 100 -16.15 4.48 -12.50
CA VAL A 100 -16.12 3.44 -11.48
C VAL A 100 -17.16 3.78 -10.43
N SER A 101 -18.06 2.86 -10.14
CA SER A 101 -18.98 2.96 -9.00
C SER A 101 -18.38 2.26 -7.79
N PHE A 102 -18.34 2.96 -6.67
CA PHE A 102 -18.07 2.38 -5.36
C PHE A 102 -19.37 2.36 -4.57
N ALA A 103 -19.72 1.20 -4.02
CA ALA A 103 -20.86 1.03 -3.13
C ALA A 103 -20.38 0.80 -1.70
N VAL A 104 -21.02 1.42 -0.73
CA VAL A 104 -20.69 1.31 0.69
C VAL A 104 -21.95 1.20 1.53
N THR A 105 -21.91 0.34 2.54
CA THR A 105 -22.94 0.23 3.58
C THR A 105 -22.32 -0.28 4.88
N THR A 106 -23.09 -0.32 5.95
CA THR A 106 -22.71 -0.91 7.24
C THR A 106 -23.46 -2.21 7.47
N GLY A 107 -22.90 -3.07 8.31
CA GLY A 107 -23.53 -4.33 8.70
C GLY A 107 -22.83 -4.94 9.91
N ARG A 108 -23.20 -6.16 10.28
CA ARG A 108 -22.59 -6.89 11.39
C ARG A 108 -21.52 -7.81 10.85
N VAL A 109 -20.43 -8.00 11.62
CA VAL A 109 -19.35 -8.93 11.25
C VAL A 109 -19.86 -10.37 11.11
N SER A 110 -20.89 -10.74 11.91
CA SER A 110 -21.55 -12.05 11.82
C SER A 110 -22.25 -12.32 10.49
N ASP A 111 -22.53 -11.28 9.72
CA ASP A 111 -23.27 -11.38 8.46
C ASP A 111 -22.35 -11.52 7.24
N VAL A 112 -21.04 -11.45 7.46
CA VAL A 112 -20.05 -11.56 6.37
C VAL A 112 -20.07 -12.95 5.76
N VAL A 113 -20.18 -12.99 4.44
CA VAL A 113 -20.03 -14.20 3.61
C VAL A 113 -18.80 -14.00 2.73
N THR A 114 -17.92 -14.99 2.69
CA THR A 114 -16.72 -14.96 1.86
C THR A 114 -16.97 -15.63 0.51
N ASN A 115 -16.06 -15.43 -0.43
CA ASN A 115 -16.22 -15.98 -1.78
C ASN A 115 -15.61 -17.38 -1.96
N ASP A 116 -14.78 -17.84 -1.03
CA ASP A 116 -14.13 -19.14 -1.11
C ASP A 116 -15.11 -20.29 -0.79
N ILE A 117 -15.25 -21.25 -1.68
CA ILE A 117 -16.06 -22.46 -1.51
C ILE A 117 -15.57 -23.28 -0.29
N LYS A 118 -16.50 -23.84 0.49
CA LYS A 118 -16.20 -24.46 1.80
C LYS A 118 -16.14 -25.99 1.79
N THR A 119 -17.03 -26.66 1.04
CA THR A 119 -17.25 -28.09 1.27
C THR A 119 -17.49 -28.85 -0.04
N ALA A 120 -16.71 -29.90 -0.28
CA ALA A 120 -16.96 -30.86 -1.37
C ALA A 120 -18.33 -31.52 -1.18
N GLY A 121 -19.08 -31.69 -2.26
CA GLY A 121 -20.44 -32.22 -2.27
C GLY A 121 -21.52 -31.13 -2.18
N HIS A 122 -21.19 -29.88 -1.82
CA HIS A 122 -22.13 -28.78 -1.92
C HIS A 122 -22.44 -28.44 -3.39
N ARG A 123 -23.58 -27.79 -3.62
CA ARG A 123 -23.94 -27.23 -4.92
C ARG A 123 -23.63 -25.75 -5.01
N LEU A 124 -23.29 -25.34 -6.22
CA LEU A 124 -23.31 -23.93 -6.57
C LEU A 124 -24.56 -23.65 -7.41
N ILE A 125 -25.35 -22.69 -6.99
CA ILE A 125 -26.53 -22.20 -7.72
C ILE A 125 -26.31 -20.78 -8.20
N ARG A 126 -27.00 -20.40 -9.29
CA ARG A 126 -27.04 -19.01 -9.76
C ARG A 126 -28.43 -18.42 -9.60
N LEU A 127 -28.51 -17.19 -9.13
CA LEU A 127 -29.66 -16.31 -9.16
C LEU A 127 -29.39 -15.20 -10.18
N CYS A 128 -30.23 -15.11 -11.21
CA CYS A 128 -30.09 -14.15 -12.30
C CYS A 128 -31.28 -13.21 -12.35
N PRO A 129 -31.08 -11.89 -12.53
CA PRO A 129 -32.18 -10.98 -12.82
C PRO A 129 -32.65 -11.17 -14.29
N GLU A 130 -33.88 -10.77 -14.56
CA GLU A 130 -34.40 -10.62 -15.92
C GLU A 130 -33.65 -9.47 -16.62
N ILE A 131 -33.34 -9.65 -17.91
CA ILE A 131 -32.70 -8.63 -18.73
C ILE A 131 -33.74 -7.99 -19.65
N GLY A 132 -33.84 -6.67 -19.59
CA GLY A 132 -34.74 -5.89 -20.44
C GLY A 132 -34.28 -5.84 -21.89
N LYS A 133 -35.15 -5.32 -22.75
CA LYS A 133 -34.88 -5.18 -24.20
C LYS A 133 -33.72 -4.23 -24.52
N ASP A 134 -33.37 -3.35 -23.57
CA ASP A 134 -32.24 -2.44 -23.63
C ASP A 134 -30.92 -3.08 -23.15
N GLY A 135 -30.93 -4.36 -22.78
CA GLY A 135 -29.74 -5.08 -22.31
C GLY A 135 -29.38 -4.79 -20.84
N LEU A 136 -30.23 -4.09 -20.10
CA LEU A 136 -30.04 -3.80 -18.69
C LEU A 136 -30.91 -4.71 -17.81
N PRO A 137 -30.47 -5.03 -16.57
CA PRO A 137 -31.32 -5.76 -15.63
C PRO A 137 -32.60 -5.00 -15.32
N VAL A 138 -33.73 -5.74 -15.29
CA VAL A 138 -35.01 -5.20 -14.81
C VAL A 138 -34.92 -4.92 -13.31
N PRO A 139 -35.15 -3.67 -12.86
CA PRO A 139 -34.87 -3.28 -11.48
C PRO A 139 -35.59 -4.12 -10.42
N GLU A 140 -36.87 -4.44 -10.63
CA GLU A 140 -37.66 -5.26 -9.70
C GLU A 140 -37.11 -6.69 -9.59
N SER A 141 -36.70 -7.27 -10.72
CA SER A 141 -36.08 -8.59 -10.75
C SER A 141 -34.71 -8.59 -10.07
N LEU A 142 -33.90 -7.56 -10.31
CA LEU A 142 -32.60 -7.37 -9.66
C LEU A 142 -32.72 -7.27 -8.12
N LEU A 143 -33.66 -6.44 -7.64
CA LEU A 143 -33.94 -6.32 -6.21
C LEU A 143 -34.43 -7.63 -5.60
N SER A 144 -35.25 -8.41 -6.35
CA SER A 144 -35.69 -9.73 -5.92
C SER A 144 -34.53 -10.71 -5.75
N VAL A 145 -33.56 -10.72 -6.69
CA VAL A 145 -32.33 -11.53 -6.60
C VAL A 145 -31.53 -11.17 -5.35
N TRP A 146 -31.29 -9.88 -5.12
CA TRP A 146 -30.51 -9.43 -3.95
C TRP A 146 -31.20 -9.76 -2.63
N ASN A 147 -32.51 -9.53 -2.53
CA ASN A 147 -33.28 -9.84 -1.32
C ASN A 147 -33.34 -11.34 -1.04
N THR A 148 -33.49 -12.16 -2.08
CA THR A 148 -33.47 -13.63 -1.95
C THR A 148 -32.13 -14.12 -1.42
N ALA A 149 -31.02 -13.67 -2.03
CA ALA A 149 -29.67 -14.02 -1.59
C ALA A 149 -29.41 -13.58 -0.13
N THR A 150 -29.75 -12.33 0.21
CA THR A 150 -29.59 -11.81 1.58
C THR A 150 -30.42 -12.63 2.57
N GLY A 151 -31.68 -12.96 2.25
CA GLY A 151 -32.55 -13.78 3.07
C GLY A 151 -31.97 -15.17 3.34
N MET A 152 -31.41 -15.82 2.31
CA MET A 152 -30.73 -17.11 2.44
C MET A 152 -29.47 -17.03 3.31
N MET A 153 -28.65 -15.98 3.13
CA MET A 153 -27.47 -15.72 3.95
C MET A 153 -27.85 -15.56 5.42
N ARG A 154 -28.88 -14.76 5.73
CA ARG A 154 -29.39 -14.58 7.11
C ARG A 154 -29.96 -15.85 7.71
N ALA A 155 -30.48 -16.74 6.88
CA ALA A 155 -30.96 -18.06 7.31
C ALA A 155 -29.83 -19.10 7.48
N GLY A 156 -28.56 -18.73 7.24
CA GLY A 156 -27.39 -19.61 7.31
C GLY A 156 -27.36 -20.70 6.25
N LYS A 157 -28.02 -20.48 5.10
CA LYS A 157 -28.11 -21.44 3.99
C LYS A 157 -27.07 -21.22 2.89
N VAL A 158 -26.25 -20.16 2.98
CA VAL A 158 -25.21 -19.80 2.01
C VAL A 158 -23.86 -19.85 2.70
N TYR A 159 -22.94 -20.64 2.15
CA TYR A 159 -21.59 -20.85 2.69
C TYR A 159 -20.55 -19.96 2.01
N ALA A 160 -20.73 -19.71 0.70
CA ALA A 160 -19.93 -18.77 -0.07
C ALA A 160 -20.78 -18.08 -1.12
N ALA A 161 -20.39 -16.85 -1.51
CA ALA A 161 -21.09 -16.10 -2.54
C ALA A 161 -20.13 -15.27 -3.39
N TYR A 162 -20.44 -15.15 -4.68
CA TYR A 162 -19.68 -14.35 -5.63
C TYR A 162 -20.56 -13.80 -6.75
N THR A 163 -20.08 -12.82 -7.51
CA THR A 163 -20.75 -12.32 -8.71
C THR A 163 -19.82 -12.45 -9.93
N PRO A 164 -20.30 -13.06 -11.05
CA PRO A 164 -19.50 -13.15 -12.27
C PRO A 164 -19.15 -11.77 -12.84
N THR A 165 -17.97 -11.68 -13.45
CA THR A 165 -17.49 -10.50 -14.17
C THR A 165 -17.12 -10.87 -15.61
N PHE A 166 -16.06 -10.32 -16.21
CA PHE A 166 -15.72 -10.48 -17.63
C PHE A 166 -15.60 -11.93 -18.11
N GLY A 167 -15.04 -12.81 -17.29
CA GLY A 167 -14.82 -14.22 -17.63
C GLY A 167 -16.04 -15.10 -17.41
N GLY A 168 -17.18 -14.51 -17.04
CA GLY A 168 -18.42 -15.23 -16.80
C GLY A 168 -18.38 -16.13 -15.56
N ILE A 169 -19.24 -17.17 -15.59
CA ILE A 169 -19.37 -18.12 -14.50
C ILE A 169 -18.08 -18.95 -14.30
N VAL A 170 -17.39 -19.31 -15.37
CA VAL A 170 -16.16 -20.13 -15.30
C VAL A 170 -15.08 -19.43 -14.49
N GLU A 171 -14.81 -18.16 -14.79
CA GLU A 171 -13.83 -17.37 -14.02
C GLU A 171 -14.26 -17.19 -12.57
N ALA A 172 -15.54 -16.93 -12.34
CA ALA A 172 -16.08 -16.76 -11.00
C ALA A 172 -15.92 -18.03 -10.15
N VAL A 173 -16.30 -19.19 -10.72
CA VAL A 173 -16.15 -20.51 -10.05
C VAL A 173 -14.68 -20.82 -9.78
N TYR A 174 -13.78 -20.59 -10.74
CA TYR A 174 -12.35 -20.73 -10.55
C TYR A 174 -11.87 -19.90 -9.34
N LYS A 175 -12.22 -18.63 -9.27
CA LYS A 175 -11.87 -17.74 -8.16
C LYS A 175 -12.46 -18.16 -6.82
N MET A 176 -13.62 -18.82 -6.85
CA MET A 176 -14.21 -19.40 -5.63
C MET A 176 -13.51 -20.67 -5.17
N CYS A 177 -12.89 -21.43 -6.09
CA CYS A 177 -12.18 -22.67 -5.79
C CYS A 177 -10.81 -22.46 -5.19
N ILE A 178 -10.02 -21.51 -5.69
CA ILE A 178 -8.58 -21.35 -5.35
C ILE A 178 -8.31 -21.07 -3.88
N GLY A 179 -9.23 -20.41 -3.16
CA GLY A 179 -9.03 -20.02 -1.76
C GLY A 179 -8.83 -21.21 -0.82
N ASN A 180 -9.58 -22.27 -1.01
CA ASN A 180 -9.51 -23.49 -0.20
C ASN A 180 -8.97 -24.70 -0.99
N GLY A 181 -8.51 -24.50 -2.23
CA GLY A 181 -7.99 -25.58 -3.08
C GLY A 181 -9.04 -26.62 -3.46
N LEU A 182 -10.32 -26.24 -3.44
CA LEU A 182 -11.43 -27.11 -3.88
C LEU A 182 -11.59 -27.02 -5.41
N SER A 183 -12.28 -27.97 -5.97
CA SER A 183 -12.49 -28.18 -7.40
C SER A 183 -13.96 -28.10 -7.76
N PHE A 184 -14.30 -28.27 -9.04
CA PHE A 184 -15.68 -28.08 -9.46
C PHE A 184 -16.06 -28.90 -10.71
N ALA A 185 -17.22 -29.55 -10.66
CA ALA A 185 -17.86 -30.20 -11.80
C ALA A 185 -19.09 -29.39 -12.22
N PHE A 186 -19.01 -28.75 -13.39
CA PHE A 186 -20.13 -28.00 -13.97
C PHE A 186 -21.26 -28.92 -14.41
N ASP A 187 -22.48 -28.43 -14.32
CA ASP A 187 -23.65 -29.15 -14.81
C ASP A 187 -23.61 -29.24 -16.35
N ASP A 188 -23.87 -30.42 -16.88
CA ASP A 188 -23.82 -30.72 -18.32
C ASP A 188 -24.92 -29.98 -19.15
N CYS A 189 -25.96 -29.47 -18.50
CA CYS A 189 -27.00 -28.68 -19.16
C CYS A 189 -26.51 -27.28 -19.56
N LEU A 190 -25.46 -26.77 -18.91
CA LEU A 190 -24.90 -25.47 -19.25
C LEU A 190 -24.26 -25.46 -20.64
N THR A 191 -24.47 -24.39 -21.39
CA THR A 191 -23.83 -24.12 -22.68
C THR A 191 -22.55 -23.29 -22.50
N LEU A 192 -21.72 -23.19 -23.55
CA LEU A 192 -20.57 -22.26 -23.55
C LEU A 192 -21.00 -20.82 -23.31
N THR A 193 -22.14 -20.41 -23.85
CA THR A 193 -22.70 -19.08 -23.61
C THR A 193 -23.03 -18.89 -22.13
N ASP A 194 -23.69 -19.87 -21.49
CA ASP A 194 -23.96 -19.79 -20.03
C ASP A 194 -22.71 -19.65 -19.20
N LEU A 195 -21.62 -20.33 -19.59
CA LEU A 195 -20.36 -20.36 -18.86
C LEU A 195 -19.54 -19.07 -18.99
N PHE A 196 -19.55 -18.43 -20.15
CA PHE A 196 -18.68 -17.29 -20.47
C PHE A 196 -19.41 -15.96 -20.67
N ASP A 197 -20.74 -15.94 -20.61
CA ASP A 197 -21.50 -14.70 -20.79
C ASP A 197 -21.37 -13.78 -19.56
N PHE A 198 -21.33 -12.47 -19.83
CA PHE A 198 -21.39 -11.44 -18.80
C PHE A 198 -22.85 -11.24 -18.37
N SER A 199 -23.19 -11.75 -17.21
CA SER A 199 -24.54 -11.67 -16.64
C SER A 199 -24.56 -10.70 -15.45
N ALA A 200 -24.84 -9.41 -15.76
CA ALA A 200 -24.87 -8.36 -14.76
C ALA A 200 -25.94 -8.62 -13.68
N GLY A 201 -25.58 -8.44 -12.41
CA GLY A 201 -26.48 -8.63 -11.29
C GLY A 201 -26.68 -10.08 -10.84
N THR A 202 -26.02 -11.04 -11.52
CA THR A 202 -26.06 -12.46 -11.16
C THR A 202 -25.26 -12.71 -9.87
N LEU A 203 -25.81 -13.56 -8.99
CA LEU A 203 -25.15 -14.09 -7.82
C LEU A 203 -24.94 -15.60 -7.93
N LEU A 204 -23.75 -16.06 -7.58
CA LEU A 204 -23.39 -17.46 -7.39
C LEU A 204 -23.38 -17.73 -5.88
N LEU A 205 -24.09 -18.76 -5.43
CA LEU A 205 -24.24 -19.09 -4.03
C LEU A 205 -23.89 -20.57 -3.80
N GLU A 206 -22.97 -20.85 -2.89
CA GLU A 206 -22.72 -22.21 -2.38
C GLU A 206 -23.78 -22.57 -1.36
N VAL A 207 -24.46 -23.68 -1.57
CA VAL A 207 -25.55 -24.19 -0.72
C VAL A 207 -25.42 -25.69 -0.50
N ASP A 208 -26.11 -26.22 0.51
CA ASP A 208 -26.22 -27.68 0.68
C ASP A 208 -26.81 -28.37 -0.58
N ALA A 209 -26.43 -29.62 -0.79
CA ALA A 209 -26.83 -30.39 -1.97
C ALA A 209 -28.37 -30.54 -2.14
N ASP A 210 -29.12 -30.50 -1.06
CA ASP A 210 -30.59 -30.67 -1.03
C ASP A 210 -31.36 -29.34 -0.92
N THR A 211 -30.66 -28.20 -0.87
CA THR A 211 -31.30 -26.88 -0.78
C THR A 211 -32.05 -26.56 -2.08
N ASP A 212 -33.37 -26.43 -2.00
CA ASP A 212 -34.20 -25.98 -3.11
C ASP A 212 -34.48 -24.47 -3.05
N VAL A 213 -34.25 -23.77 -4.15
CA VAL A 213 -34.43 -22.32 -4.27
C VAL A 213 -35.23 -22.02 -5.53
N PRO A 214 -36.47 -21.52 -5.39
CA PRO A 214 -37.30 -21.19 -6.55
C PRO A 214 -36.61 -20.18 -7.46
N GLY A 215 -36.56 -20.49 -8.75
CA GLY A 215 -35.96 -19.63 -9.78
C GLY A 215 -34.43 -19.68 -9.87
N ALA A 216 -33.76 -20.45 -9.02
CA ALA A 216 -32.32 -20.69 -9.15
C ALA A 216 -32.02 -21.77 -10.19
N CYS A 217 -30.87 -21.62 -10.87
CA CYS A 217 -30.33 -22.66 -11.75
C CYS A 217 -29.09 -23.28 -11.08
N THR A 218 -28.95 -24.60 -11.14
CA THR A 218 -27.73 -25.28 -10.70
C THR A 218 -26.58 -24.98 -11.66
N VAL A 219 -25.43 -24.60 -11.12
CA VAL A 219 -24.19 -24.39 -11.88
C VAL A 219 -23.34 -25.65 -11.89
N GLY A 220 -23.37 -26.40 -10.79
CA GLY A 220 -22.61 -27.63 -10.65
C GLY A 220 -22.38 -28.02 -9.21
N THR A 221 -21.45 -28.94 -8.99
CA THR A 221 -21.11 -29.51 -7.69
C THR A 221 -19.64 -29.27 -7.33
N VAL A 222 -19.40 -28.92 -6.08
CA VAL A 222 -18.05 -28.77 -5.54
C VAL A 222 -17.39 -30.15 -5.39
N THR A 223 -16.16 -30.28 -5.85
CA THR A 223 -15.34 -31.48 -5.75
C THR A 223 -14.01 -31.18 -5.03
N ASP A 224 -13.19 -32.18 -4.80
CA ASP A 224 -11.87 -32.07 -4.13
C ASP A 224 -10.75 -32.78 -4.91
N ASP A 225 -10.97 -33.00 -6.21
CA ASP A 225 -10.08 -33.79 -7.07
C ASP A 225 -9.04 -32.95 -7.83
N GLY A 226 -8.96 -31.64 -7.56
CA GLY A 226 -7.98 -30.73 -8.14
C GLY A 226 -8.30 -30.26 -9.57
N ARG A 227 -9.53 -30.50 -10.07
CA ARG A 227 -9.89 -30.29 -11.47
C ARG A 227 -11.18 -29.50 -11.63
N MET A 228 -11.28 -28.78 -12.74
CA MET A 228 -12.55 -28.26 -13.23
C MET A 228 -13.03 -29.14 -14.40
N VAL A 229 -14.26 -29.65 -14.31
CA VAL A 229 -14.81 -30.62 -15.27
C VAL A 229 -16.10 -30.08 -15.89
N TRP A 230 -16.25 -30.19 -17.21
CA TRP A 230 -17.48 -29.90 -17.92
C TRP A 230 -17.63 -30.82 -19.13
N ARG A 231 -18.73 -31.59 -19.21
CA ARG A 231 -19.03 -32.53 -20.31
C ARG A 231 -17.88 -33.50 -20.65
N GLY A 232 -17.15 -33.92 -19.63
CA GLY A 232 -15.99 -34.79 -19.77
C GLY A 232 -14.67 -34.11 -20.13
N GLU A 233 -14.68 -32.82 -20.49
CA GLU A 233 -13.48 -32.03 -20.64
C GLU A 233 -12.96 -31.65 -19.23
N THR A 234 -11.65 -31.67 -19.06
CA THR A 234 -11.01 -31.49 -17.75
C THR A 234 -9.85 -30.51 -17.84
N VAL A 235 -9.76 -29.60 -16.89
CA VAL A 235 -8.63 -28.69 -16.71
C VAL A 235 -8.13 -28.79 -15.27
N GLU A 236 -6.83 -28.96 -15.09
CA GLU A 236 -6.20 -28.96 -13.75
C GLU A 236 -6.23 -27.55 -13.14
N LEU A 237 -6.61 -27.42 -11.89
CA LEU A 237 -6.59 -26.12 -11.18
C LEU A 237 -5.19 -25.51 -11.15
N ALA A 238 -4.15 -26.34 -10.95
CA ALA A 238 -2.77 -25.86 -10.94
C ALA A 238 -2.34 -25.17 -12.26
N ASP A 239 -2.88 -25.64 -13.40
CA ASP A 239 -2.61 -25.00 -14.70
C ASP A 239 -3.33 -23.65 -14.81
N LEU A 240 -4.55 -23.55 -14.28
CA LEU A 240 -5.30 -22.28 -14.21
C LEU A 240 -4.63 -21.28 -13.26
N ASP A 241 -4.14 -21.74 -12.12
CA ASP A 241 -3.38 -20.91 -11.17
C ASP A 241 -2.12 -20.34 -11.80
N ALA A 242 -1.34 -21.18 -12.49
CA ALA A 242 -0.15 -20.73 -13.20
C ALA A 242 -0.46 -19.70 -14.29
N LEU A 243 -1.56 -19.86 -15.03
CA LEU A 243 -2.01 -18.90 -16.04
C LEU A 243 -2.48 -17.59 -15.40
N TYR A 244 -3.25 -17.66 -14.33
CA TYR A 244 -3.81 -16.49 -13.65
C TYR A 244 -2.71 -15.66 -12.98
N GLU A 245 -1.84 -16.28 -12.19
CA GLU A 245 -0.74 -15.61 -11.50
C GLU A 245 0.34 -15.14 -12.46
N GLY A 246 0.67 -15.93 -13.48
CA GLY A 246 1.69 -15.60 -14.48
C GLY A 246 1.31 -14.49 -15.46
N ARG A 247 0.03 -14.11 -15.55
CA ARG A 247 -0.47 -13.18 -16.57
C ARG A 247 0.25 -11.82 -16.60
N LEU A 248 0.55 -11.28 -15.44
CA LEU A 248 1.18 -9.97 -15.30
C LEU A 248 2.65 -10.05 -14.85
N GLU A 249 3.23 -11.25 -14.71
CA GLU A 249 4.57 -11.44 -14.15
C GLU A 249 5.65 -10.69 -14.94
N SER A 250 5.50 -10.57 -16.26
CA SER A 250 6.42 -9.81 -17.11
C SER A 250 6.40 -8.29 -16.90
N VAL A 251 5.29 -7.75 -16.37
CA VAL A 251 5.06 -6.31 -16.15
C VAL A 251 5.10 -5.96 -14.67
N PHE A 252 4.48 -6.81 -13.85
CA PHE A 252 4.42 -6.67 -12.40
C PHE A 252 4.86 -7.98 -11.74
N PRO A 253 6.17 -8.28 -11.71
CA PRO A 253 6.67 -9.52 -11.14
C PRO A 253 6.30 -9.63 -9.65
N MET A 254 5.80 -10.80 -9.24
CA MET A 254 5.55 -11.13 -7.84
C MET A 254 6.82 -11.63 -7.16
N GLN A 255 7.75 -12.19 -7.94
CA GLN A 255 9.02 -12.73 -7.48
C GLN A 255 10.16 -11.78 -7.86
N ALA A 256 11.08 -11.54 -6.94
CA ALA A 256 12.28 -10.70 -7.19
C ALA A 256 13.51 -11.51 -7.66
N GLY A 257 13.31 -12.52 -8.49
CA GLY A 257 14.37 -13.42 -8.94
C GLY A 257 14.79 -14.43 -7.85
N GLU A 258 15.98 -15.05 -8.01
CA GLU A 258 16.48 -16.06 -7.06
C GLU A 258 16.56 -15.52 -5.63
N LYS A 259 16.15 -16.33 -4.66
CA LYS A 259 16.29 -16.02 -3.24
C LYS A 259 17.77 -16.01 -2.88
N ALA A 260 18.27 -14.87 -2.40
CA ALA A 260 19.60 -14.81 -1.81
C ALA A 260 19.60 -15.60 -0.48
N PRO A 261 20.73 -16.18 -0.07
CA PRO A 261 20.84 -16.85 1.23
C PRO A 261 20.46 -15.89 2.35
N ALA A 262 19.82 -16.41 3.39
CA ALA A 262 19.47 -15.64 4.57
C ALA A 262 20.74 -15.09 5.23
N PRO A 263 20.78 -13.81 5.58
CA PRO A 263 21.92 -13.24 6.29
C PRO A 263 21.87 -13.61 7.78
N ASP A 264 23.00 -13.45 8.45
CA ASP A 264 23.04 -13.59 9.90
C ASP A 264 22.19 -12.52 10.58
N THR A 265 21.46 -12.92 11.63
CA THR A 265 20.75 -12.00 12.51
C THR A 265 21.74 -11.31 13.43
N VAL A 266 21.99 -10.02 13.19
CA VAL A 266 23.02 -9.25 13.88
C VAL A 266 22.58 -8.87 15.29
N SER A 267 23.49 -9.01 16.26
CA SER A 267 23.35 -8.50 17.63
C SER A 267 24.70 -7.94 18.06
N ALA A 268 24.84 -6.62 17.99
CA ALA A 268 26.06 -5.93 18.34
C ALA A 268 25.85 -5.12 19.64
N PRO A 269 26.59 -5.41 20.72
CA PRO A 269 26.50 -4.60 21.93
C PRO A 269 26.93 -3.16 21.63
N GLY A 270 26.08 -2.23 22.00
CA GLY A 270 26.31 -0.81 21.75
C GLY A 270 27.43 -0.22 22.60
N ARG A 271 28.08 0.80 22.07
CA ARG A 271 28.91 1.72 22.87
C ARG A 271 27.99 2.81 23.40
N LYS A 272 28.22 3.25 24.64
CA LYS A 272 27.52 4.41 25.17
C LYS A 272 27.96 5.66 24.39
N PRO A 273 27.04 6.41 23.76
CA PRO A 273 27.42 7.63 23.03
C PRO A 273 27.98 8.70 23.98
N ALA A 274 28.78 9.62 23.44
CA ALA A 274 29.22 10.80 24.18
C ALA A 274 28.00 11.61 24.61
N ALA A 275 28.04 12.14 25.85
CA ALA A 275 26.99 13.02 26.35
C ALA A 275 26.88 14.31 25.50
N PRO A 276 25.70 14.95 25.43
CA PRO A 276 25.57 16.25 24.79
C PRO A 276 26.49 17.29 25.43
N ALA A 277 27.03 18.19 24.62
CA ALA A 277 27.92 19.25 25.15
C ALA A 277 27.18 20.19 26.12
N VAL A 278 25.90 20.39 25.91
CA VAL A 278 25.01 21.19 26.78
C VAL A 278 23.69 20.45 26.90
N ALA A 279 23.28 20.19 28.14
CA ALA A 279 21.95 19.65 28.42
C ALA A 279 20.87 20.71 28.12
N CYS A 280 19.76 20.28 27.51
CA CYS A 280 18.65 21.15 27.13
C CYS A 280 17.34 20.55 27.62
N ALA A 281 16.62 21.26 28.49
CA ALA A 281 15.35 20.78 29.06
C ALA A 281 14.26 20.56 28.00
N THR A 282 14.20 21.45 27.01
CA THR A 282 13.26 21.36 25.86
C THR A 282 14.05 21.49 24.57
N PRO A 283 14.55 20.37 24.01
CA PRO A 283 15.31 20.42 22.77
C PRO A 283 14.49 20.95 21.61
N ARG A 284 15.12 21.73 20.73
CA ARG A 284 14.53 22.17 19.47
C ARG A 284 14.94 21.24 18.34
N VAL A 285 13.94 20.74 17.61
CA VAL A 285 14.09 19.86 16.44
C VAL A 285 13.77 20.65 15.20
N LEU A 286 14.75 20.88 14.33
CA LEU A 286 14.59 21.52 13.03
C LEU A 286 14.18 20.47 12.00
N ILE A 287 13.02 20.68 11.38
CA ILE A 287 12.41 19.77 10.40
C ILE A 287 12.33 20.50 9.05
N PRO A 288 13.31 20.33 8.15
CA PRO A 288 13.25 20.96 6.83
C PRO A 288 12.20 20.29 5.94
N VAL A 289 11.45 21.12 5.21
CA VAL A 289 10.42 20.71 4.25
C VAL A 289 10.84 21.16 2.86
N PHE A 290 11.00 20.20 1.97
CA PHE A 290 11.36 20.40 0.57
C PHE A 290 10.15 20.12 -0.32
N PRO A 291 10.15 20.56 -1.59
CA PRO A 291 9.11 20.15 -2.53
C PRO A 291 8.99 18.63 -2.59
N GLY A 292 7.81 18.08 -2.30
CA GLY A 292 7.55 16.64 -2.22
C GLY A 292 7.74 15.99 -0.85
N THR A 293 8.20 16.72 0.18
CA THR A 293 8.12 16.23 1.57
C THR A 293 6.67 16.09 2.01
N ASN A 294 6.32 15.03 2.72
CA ASN A 294 4.94 14.78 3.16
C ASN A 294 4.80 14.19 4.58
N CYS A 295 5.89 14.00 5.31
CA CYS A 295 5.88 13.42 6.66
C CYS A 295 6.23 14.42 7.77
N GLU A 296 6.30 15.71 7.47
CA GLU A 296 6.70 16.76 8.42
C GLU A 296 5.73 16.92 9.59
N TYR A 297 4.43 16.78 9.35
CA TYR A 297 3.41 16.90 10.41
C TYR A 297 3.40 15.69 11.35
N ASP A 298 3.57 14.47 10.83
CA ASP A 298 3.71 13.27 11.63
C ASP A 298 4.98 13.35 12.47
N SER A 299 6.09 13.76 11.87
CA SER A 299 7.36 13.98 12.56
C SER A 299 7.25 15.03 13.66
N ALA A 300 6.63 16.17 13.37
CA ALA A 300 6.42 17.24 14.36
C ALA A 300 5.50 16.78 15.51
N ARG A 301 4.49 15.96 15.23
CA ARG A 301 3.61 15.37 16.25
C ARG A 301 4.41 14.44 17.17
N ALA A 302 5.23 13.54 16.61
CA ALA A 302 6.06 12.63 17.39
C ALA A 302 7.09 13.38 18.24
N VAL A 303 7.74 14.41 17.69
CA VAL A 303 8.68 15.30 18.40
C VAL A 303 8.01 15.98 19.59
N ARG A 304 6.82 16.57 19.39
CA ARG A 304 6.09 17.25 20.48
C ARG A 304 5.61 16.27 21.54
N ALA A 305 5.15 15.08 21.14
CA ALA A 305 4.75 14.03 22.07
C ALA A 305 5.92 13.56 22.96
N ALA A 306 7.15 13.61 22.45
CA ALA A 306 8.37 13.32 23.20
C ALA A 306 8.84 14.46 24.13
N GLY A 307 8.18 15.63 24.11
CA GLY A 307 8.53 16.78 24.97
C GLY A 307 9.56 17.73 24.36
N ALA A 308 9.76 17.73 23.07
CA ALA A 308 10.62 18.67 22.35
C ALA A 308 9.82 19.70 21.54
N GLU A 309 10.47 20.80 21.15
CA GLU A 309 9.92 21.82 20.26
C GLU A 309 10.18 21.42 18.80
N ALA A 310 9.13 21.36 17.99
CA ALA A 310 9.23 21.08 16.56
C ALA A 310 9.15 22.36 15.74
N ASP A 311 10.23 22.68 15.02
CA ASP A 311 10.35 23.83 14.13
C ASP A 311 10.30 23.33 12.66
N ILE A 312 9.11 23.38 12.04
CA ILE A 312 8.91 23.03 10.63
C ILE A 312 9.39 24.22 9.79
N PHE A 313 10.39 23.97 8.95
CA PHE A 313 10.99 24.99 8.09
C PHE A 313 10.79 24.66 6.61
N VAL A 314 9.93 25.43 5.92
CA VAL A 314 9.66 25.26 4.49
C VAL A 314 10.74 25.97 3.67
N VAL A 315 11.42 25.22 2.82
CA VAL A 315 12.41 25.74 1.85
C VAL A 315 11.68 26.39 0.69
N ASN A 316 11.87 27.70 0.50
CA ASN A 316 11.30 28.44 -0.62
C ASN A 316 12.19 28.27 -1.86
N ASN A 317 11.71 27.50 -2.83
CA ASN A 317 12.44 27.17 -4.06
C ASN A 317 11.87 27.84 -5.33
N LEU A 318 10.91 28.78 -5.20
CA LEU A 318 10.26 29.40 -6.36
C LEU A 318 11.19 30.36 -7.12
N THR A 319 12.19 30.93 -6.43
CA THR A 319 13.17 31.84 -7.02
C THR A 319 14.57 31.58 -6.46
N ALA A 320 15.61 31.98 -7.18
CA ALA A 320 16.99 31.90 -6.71
C ALA A 320 17.18 32.66 -5.38
N ASP A 321 16.59 33.85 -5.25
CA ASP A 321 16.61 34.65 -4.01
C ASP A 321 15.86 33.96 -2.87
N GLY A 322 14.78 33.24 -3.17
CA GLY A 322 14.05 32.42 -2.21
C GLY A 322 14.91 31.31 -1.64
N ILE A 323 15.65 30.62 -2.50
CA ILE A 323 16.61 29.58 -2.08
C ILE A 323 17.73 30.18 -1.23
N ALA A 324 18.34 31.29 -1.66
CA ALA A 324 19.41 31.95 -0.92
C ALA A 324 18.96 32.35 0.50
N ARG A 325 17.81 33.02 0.62
CA ARG A 325 17.22 33.34 1.93
C ARG A 325 16.88 32.12 2.76
N SER A 326 16.42 31.04 2.13
CA SER A 326 16.14 29.78 2.84
C SER A 326 17.42 29.15 3.39
N VAL A 327 18.54 29.22 2.66
CA VAL A 327 19.85 28.77 3.14
C VAL A 327 20.31 29.57 4.36
N GLU A 328 20.26 30.89 4.30
CA GLU A 328 20.65 31.77 5.42
C GLU A 328 19.78 31.51 6.65
N THR A 329 18.46 31.50 6.47
CA THR A 329 17.51 31.27 7.58
C THR A 329 17.69 29.88 8.19
N PHE A 330 17.88 28.86 7.36
CA PHE A 330 18.13 27.51 7.84
C PHE A 330 19.43 27.42 8.64
N ALA A 331 20.50 28.03 8.16
CA ALA A 331 21.79 28.04 8.87
C ALA A 331 21.68 28.73 10.24
N ASP A 332 20.87 29.80 10.35
CA ASP A 332 20.65 30.48 11.64
C ASP A 332 19.77 29.65 12.60
N LYS A 333 18.72 28.99 12.07
CA LYS A 333 17.90 28.06 12.87
C LYS A 333 18.71 26.85 13.35
N LEU A 334 19.61 26.34 12.51
CA LEU A 334 20.49 25.20 12.84
C LEU A 334 21.40 25.51 14.03
N LYS A 335 21.90 26.74 14.17
CA LYS A 335 22.69 27.18 15.36
C LYS A 335 21.90 27.08 16.67
N GLN A 336 20.57 27.22 16.61
CA GLN A 336 19.68 27.20 17.77
C GLN A 336 19.07 25.82 18.05
N SER A 337 19.22 24.85 17.12
CA SER A 337 18.62 23.53 17.20
C SER A 337 19.58 22.50 17.77
N GLN A 338 19.08 21.52 18.49
CA GLN A 338 19.83 20.39 19.03
C GLN A 338 19.68 19.14 18.16
N ILE A 339 18.62 19.10 17.38
CA ILE A 339 18.31 17.99 16.48
C ILE A 339 17.96 18.54 15.10
N VAL A 340 18.41 17.83 14.04
CA VAL A 340 17.86 17.95 12.70
C VAL A 340 17.18 16.65 12.33
N PHE A 341 15.90 16.73 12.01
CA PHE A 341 15.12 15.58 11.57
C PHE A 341 14.67 15.77 10.12
N ILE A 342 15.16 14.92 9.22
CA ILE A 342 14.82 14.98 7.79
C ILE A 342 13.69 13.97 7.53
N PRO A 343 12.46 14.46 7.26
CA PRO A 343 11.30 13.60 7.10
C PRO A 343 11.31 12.82 5.78
N GLY A 344 10.38 11.89 5.68
CA GLY A 344 10.08 11.18 4.44
C GLY A 344 9.30 12.00 3.43
N GLY A 345 9.18 11.47 2.25
CA GLY A 345 8.50 12.07 1.10
C GLY A 345 9.20 11.72 -0.20
N PHE A 346 8.97 12.54 -1.22
CA PHE A 346 9.52 12.38 -2.57
C PHE A 346 10.14 13.71 -3.02
N SER A 347 11.17 14.17 -2.32
CA SER A 347 11.79 15.47 -2.60
C SER A 347 12.34 15.55 -4.02
N GLY A 348 11.83 16.51 -4.79
CA GLY A 348 12.16 16.71 -6.21
C GLY A 348 11.44 15.75 -7.16
N GLY A 349 10.48 14.95 -6.67
CA GLY A 349 9.80 13.88 -7.41
C GLY A 349 10.60 12.56 -7.41
N ASP A 350 9.98 11.50 -7.92
CA ASP A 350 10.67 10.22 -8.19
C ASP A 350 11.53 10.38 -9.46
N GLU A 351 12.70 10.95 -9.30
CA GLU A 351 13.61 11.14 -10.43
C GLU A 351 14.36 9.84 -10.77
N PRO A 352 14.60 9.56 -12.07
CA PRO A 352 15.24 8.33 -12.53
C PRO A 352 16.60 8.04 -11.92
N ASP A 353 17.31 9.06 -11.45
CA ASP A 353 18.67 8.95 -10.92
C ASP A 353 18.75 8.91 -9.38
N GLY A 354 17.63 8.71 -8.69
CA GLY A 354 17.57 8.51 -7.26
C GLY A 354 17.06 9.70 -6.43
N SER A 355 16.30 9.35 -5.41
CA SER A 355 15.62 10.28 -4.51
C SER A 355 16.58 11.00 -3.55
N GLY A 356 16.14 12.14 -3.00
CA GLY A 356 16.88 12.91 -1.99
C GLY A 356 17.95 13.88 -2.54
N LYS A 357 18.06 14.04 -3.87
CA LYS A 357 19.06 14.92 -4.49
C LYS A 357 18.89 16.39 -4.12
N PHE A 358 17.66 16.88 -4.07
CA PHE A 358 17.39 18.27 -3.70
C PHE A 358 17.81 18.55 -2.26
N ILE A 359 17.48 17.64 -1.34
CA ILE A 359 17.92 17.71 0.07
C ILE A 359 19.45 17.71 0.15
N MET A 360 20.09 16.80 -0.60
CA MET A 360 21.54 16.69 -0.66
C MET A 360 22.20 18.00 -1.17
N ALA A 361 21.68 18.56 -2.25
CA ALA A 361 22.21 19.81 -2.82
C ALA A 361 22.07 20.97 -1.83
N PHE A 362 20.92 21.09 -1.13
CA PHE A 362 20.68 22.12 -0.13
C PHE A 362 21.64 21.99 1.06
N LEU A 363 21.81 20.79 1.61
CA LEU A 363 22.68 20.53 2.77
C LEU A 363 24.18 20.64 2.44
N ARG A 364 24.58 20.54 1.18
CA ARG A 364 25.96 20.79 0.74
C ARG A 364 26.34 22.25 0.65
N ASN A 365 25.38 23.19 0.79
CA ASN A 365 25.73 24.60 0.89
C ASN A 365 26.73 24.84 2.03
N ALA A 366 27.75 25.68 1.80
CA ALA A 366 28.87 25.87 2.71
C ALA A 366 28.42 26.27 4.13
N ALA A 367 27.50 27.21 4.27
CA ALA A 367 27.00 27.67 5.56
C ALA A 367 26.23 26.56 6.31
N ILE A 368 25.43 25.77 5.59
CA ILE A 368 24.69 24.65 6.18
C ILE A 368 25.64 23.50 6.57
N ARG A 369 26.59 23.17 5.68
CA ARG A 369 27.61 22.15 5.93
C ARG A 369 28.43 22.44 7.19
N GLU A 370 28.85 23.72 7.37
CA GLU A 370 29.52 24.19 8.57
C GLU A 370 28.62 24.04 9.80
N GLY A 371 27.37 24.47 9.70
CA GLY A 371 26.38 24.37 10.79
C GLY A 371 26.08 22.92 11.20
N VAL A 372 26.03 21.98 10.25
CA VAL A 372 25.90 20.54 10.53
C VAL A 372 27.15 20.00 11.23
N GLY A 373 28.35 20.41 10.78
CA GLY A 373 29.60 20.09 11.47
C GLY A 373 29.60 20.61 12.91
N ASP A 374 29.20 21.85 13.13
CA ASP A 374 29.08 22.43 14.48
C ASP A 374 28.06 21.69 15.36
N LEU A 375 26.92 21.31 14.78
CA LEU A 375 25.92 20.52 15.48
C LEU A 375 26.48 19.18 15.98
N LEU A 376 27.14 18.45 15.08
CA LEU A 376 27.63 17.10 15.37
C LEU A 376 28.93 17.11 16.16
N ASP A 377 29.94 17.88 15.75
CA ASP A 377 31.31 17.78 16.31
C ASP A 377 31.51 18.64 17.57
N LYS A 378 30.84 19.81 17.67
CA LYS A 378 31.04 20.73 18.80
C LYS A 378 29.94 20.63 19.86
N ARG A 379 28.70 20.36 19.44
CA ARG A 379 27.54 20.35 20.35
C ARG A 379 27.05 18.94 20.71
N ASN A 380 27.59 17.89 20.06
CA ASN A 380 27.13 16.52 20.20
C ASN A 380 25.61 16.38 19.98
N GLY A 381 25.06 17.16 19.05
CA GLY A 381 23.66 17.11 18.66
C GLY A 381 23.33 15.87 17.84
N LEU A 382 22.08 15.74 17.48
CA LEU A 382 21.56 14.55 16.81
C LEU A 382 21.01 14.86 15.41
N MET A 383 21.11 13.86 14.51
CA MET A 383 20.39 13.87 13.23
C MET A 383 19.67 12.56 12.99
N CYS A 384 18.51 12.66 12.37
CA CYS A 384 17.75 11.49 11.90
C CYS A 384 17.22 11.75 10.49
N GLY A 385 17.23 10.72 9.65
CA GLY A 385 16.55 10.74 8.36
C GLY A 385 15.71 9.49 8.19
N ILE A 386 14.44 9.67 7.88
CA ILE A 386 13.52 8.56 7.62
C ILE A 386 13.14 8.54 6.14
N CYS A 387 13.17 7.35 5.51
CA CYS A 387 12.81 7.12 4.12
C CYS A 387 13.57 8.06 3.18
N ASN A 388 12.93 9.08 2.62
CA ASN A 388 13.59 10.10 1.78
C ASN A 388 14.70 10.87 2.54
N GLY A 389 14.53 11.08 3.83
CA GLY A 389 15.59 11.63 4.69
C GLY A 389 16.80 10.71 4.79
N PHE A 390 16.61 9.40 4.89
CA PHE A 390 17.72 8.44 4.89
C PHE A 390 18.44 8.39 3.54
N GLN A 391 17.69 8.45 2.43
CA GLN A 391 18.26 8.55 1.08
C GLN A 391 19.19 9.77 0.94
N ALA A 392 18.81 10.90 1.56
CA ALA A 392 19.65 12.10 1.57
C ALA A 392 20.88 11.92 2.48
N LEU A 393 20.70 11.39 3.71
CA LEU A 393 21.81 11.20 4.66
C LEU A 393 22.91 10.28 4.11
N ILE A 394 22.54 9.20 3.42
CA ILE A 394 23.52 8.26 2.86
C ILE A 394 24.30 8.89 1.71
N LYS A 395 23.63 9.64 0.83
CA LYS A 395 24.25 10.36 -0.29
C LYS A 395 25.15 11.52 0.15
N LEU A 396 24.93 12.03 1.36
CA LEU A 396 25.78 13.04 2.00
C LEU A 396 26.97 12.43 2.75
N GLY A 397 26.98 11.12 3.00
CA GLY A 397 27.97 10.47 3.83
C GLY A 397 27.74 10.63 5.35
N LEU A 398 26.65 11.30 5.75
CA LEU A 398 26.29 11.46 7.16
C LEU A 398 26.04 10.11 7.83
N VAL A 399 25.48 9.16 7.11
CA VAL A 399 25.58 7.74 7.43
C VAL A 399 26.29 7.04 6.25
N PRO A 400 27.27 6.18 6.49
CA PRO A 400 27.77 5.70 7.78
C PRO A 400 28.93 6.51 8.38
N PHE A 401 29.36 7.65 7.80
CA PHE A 401 30.64 8.29 8.16
C PHE A 401 30.53 9.41 9.20
N GLY A 402 29.33 9.87 9.54
CA GLY A 402 29.08 10.90 10.56
C GLY A 402 29.38 12.33 10.12
N ARG A 403 29.66 12.59 8.85
CA ARG A 403 29.98 13.91 8.30
C ARG A 403 29.58 14.03 6.83
N ILE A 404 29.37 15.27 6.38
CA ILE A 404 29.12 15.53 4.97
C ILE A 404 30.43 15.42 4.19
N LEU A 405 30.47 14.51 3.23
CA LEU A 405 31.63 14.25 2.36
C LEU A 405 31.18 14.01 0.92
N ASP A 406 32.13 14.04 0.01
CA ASP A 406 31.92 13.64 -1.37
C ASP A 406 31.97 12.12 -1.46
N THR A 407 30.84 11.52 -1.80
CA THR A 407 30.68 10.06 -1.92
C THR A 407 31.20 9.57 -3.27
N ASP A 408 31.77 8.38 -3.28
CA ASP A 408 32.26 7.68 -4.45
C ASP A 408 31.56 6.32 -4.65
N VAL A 409 31.99 5.55 -5.65
CA VAL A 409 31.41 4.24 -6.00
C VAL A 409 31.57 3.17 -4.91
N ASN A 410 32.46 3.37 -3.93
CA ASN A 410 32.70 2.45 -2.82
C ASN A 410 31.81 2.75 -1.60
N CYS A 411 31.15 3.91 -1.60
CA CYS A 411 30.25 4.30 -0.53
C CYS A 411 28.94 3.50 -0.61
N PRO A 412 28.33 3.17 0.53
CA PRO A 412 27.01 2.55 0.54
C PRO A 412 25.96 3.50 -0.05
N THR A 413 24.90 2.94 -0.59
CA THR A 413 23.82 3.69 -1.22
C THR A 413 22.45 3.07 -0.96
N LEU A 414 21.41 3.86 -1.18
CA LEU A 414 20.04 3.40 -1.35
C LEU A 414 19.65 3.53 -2.82
N THR A 415 19.07 2.49 -3.38
CA THR A 415 18.67 2.41 -4.78
C THR A 415 17.29 1.77 -4.95
N PHE A 416 16.85 1.58 -6.18
CA PHE A 416 15.57 0.98 -6.52
C PHE A 416 15.36 -0.37 -5.81
N ASN A 417 14.12 -0.59 -5.36
CA ASN A 417 13.70 -1.88 -4.84
C ASN A 417 14.02 -2.99 -5.85
N ARG A 418 14.39 -4.17 -5.35
CA ARG A 418 14.75 -5.30 -6.23
C ARG A 418 13.61 -5.70 -7.16
N ILE A 419 12.36 -5.55 -6.73
CA ILE A 419 11.16 -5.84 -7.53
C ILE A 419 10.84 -4.72 -8.55
N ALA A 420 11.65 -3.66 -8.62
CA ALA A 420 11.53 -2.54 -9.56
C ALA A 420 10.21 -1.75 -9.48
N ARG A 421 9.51 -1.80 -8.34
CA ARG A 421 8.29 -1.01 -8.10
C ARG A 421 8.16 -0.57 -6.66
N HIS A 422 7.25 0.39 -6.43
CA HIS A 422 6.91 0.90 -5.10
C HIS A 422 6.37 -0.23 -4.20
N GLN A 423 6.83 -0.25 -2.95
CA GLN A 423 6.35 -1.14 -1.91
C GLN A 423 5.76 -0.32 -0.77
N SER A 424 4.48 -0.58 -0.44
CA SER A 424 3.77 0.04 0.68
C SER A 424 3.16 -1.07 1.54
N LYS A 425 3.73 -1.29 2.72
CA LYS A 425 3.30 -2.36 3.63
C LYS A 425 3.81 -2.13 5.05
N LEU A 426 3.29 -2.92 5.98
CA LEU A 426 3.87 -3.07 7.30
C LEU A 426 4.97 -4.13 7.26
N VAL A 427 6.12 -3.82 7.85
CA VAL A 427 7.27 -4.72 7.95
C VAL A 427 7.67 -4.90 9.41
N ARG A 428 8.27 -6.05 9.70
CA ARG A 428 8.86 -6.30 11.01
C ARG A 428 10.35 -5.97 10.94
N ILE A 429 10.80 -5.18 11.89
CA ILE A 429 12.20 -4.81 12.05
C ILE A 429 12.69 -5.21 13.43
N ARG A 430 13.94 -5.67 13.50
CA ARG A 430 14.59 -6.07 14.74
C ARG A 430 15.74 -5.10 15.05
N VAL A 431 15.84 -4.69 16.30
CA VAL A 431 16.98 -3.88 16.77
C VAL A 431 18.23 -4.75 16.81
N SER A 432 19.21 -4.39 15.99
CA SER A 432 20.51 -5.08 15.87
C SER A 432 21.59 -4.44 16.74
N SER A 433 21.49 -3.12 16.97
CA SER A 433 22.38 -2.34 17.83
C SER A 433 21.60 -1.19 18.47
N ASN A 434 21.86 -0.90 19.72
CA ASN A 434 21.31 0.25 20.45
C ASN A 434 22.39 1.29 20.85
N THR A 435 23.47 1.35 20.09
CA THR A 435 24.53 2.36 20.24
C THR A 435 24.00 3.78 20.05
N SER A 436 23.01 3.94 19.17
CA SER A 436 22.44 5.26 18.87
C SER A 436 21.62 5.82 20.03
N PRO A 437 21.77 7.11 20.38
CA PRO A 437 20.88 7.79 21.31
C PRO A 437 19.40 7.66 20.93
N TRP A 438 19.10 7.56 19.65
CA TRP A 438 17.75 7.34 19.12
C TRP A 438 17.14 6.01 19.53
N LEU A 439 17.97 5.00 19.80
CA LEU A 439 17.56 3.63 20.16
C LEU A 439 17.84 3.29 21.62
N ALA A 440 18.24 4.26 22.45
CA ALA A 440 18.61 4.02 23.85
C ALA A 440 17.46 3.47 24.71
N GLY A 441 16.21 3.68 24.31
CA GLY A 441 15.02 3.12 24.96
C GLY A 441 14.65 1.70 24.50
N THR A 442 15.41 1.09 23.58
CA THR A 442 15.18 -0.27 23.07
C THR A 442 16.21 -1.26 23.58
N GLN A 443 15.90 -2.53 23.48
CA GLN A 443 16.85 -3.63 23.73
C GLN A 443 17.24 -4.30 22.40
N ILE A 444 18.49 -4.80 22.36
CA ILE A 444 18.92 -5.62 21.21
C ILE A 444 18.03 -6.86 21.15
N GLY A 445 17.45 -7.10 19.99
CA GLY A 445 16.49 -8.18 19.80
C GLY A 445 15.04 -7.77 19.83
N ASP A 446 14.69 -6.57 20.30
CA ASP A 446 13.32 -6.04 20.22
C ASP A 446 12.85 -6.00 18.76
N ILE A 447 11.59 -6.36 18.55
CA ILE A 447 10.97 -6.39 17.24
C ILE A 447 9.79 -5.42 17.21
N TYR A 448 9.77 -4.59 16.18
CA TYR A 448 8.73 -3.60 15.96
C TYR A 448 8.09 -3.78 14.59
N THR A 449 6.80 -3.50 14.48
CA THR A 449 6.08 -3.44 13.22
C THR A 449 5.97 -1.98 12.79
N VAL A 450 6.53 -1.64 11.63
CA VAL A 450 6.58 -0.26 11.13
C VAL A 450 6.10 -0.20 9.67
N PRO A 451 5.45 0.89 9.23
CA PRO A 451 5.09 1.08 7.84
C PRO A 451 6.31 1.47 7.01
N VAL A 452 6.36 0.95 5.78
CA VAL A 452 7.27 1.39 4.72
C VAL A 452 6.47 1.80 3.50
N SER A 453 6.96 2.79 2.73
CA SER A 453 6.33 3.26 1.49
C SER A 453 7.41 3.89 0.60
N HIS A 454 8.00 3.11 -0.30
CA HIS A 454 9.15 3.55 -1.11
C HIS A 454 9.33 2.75 -2.39
N GLY A 455 9.79 3.39 -3.45
CA GLY A 455 10.33 2.78 -4.69
C GLY A 455 11.84 2.54 -4.61
N GLU A 456 12.55 3.34 -3.80
CA GLU A 456 14.01 3.31 -3.59
C GLU A 456 14.33 3.16 -2.10
N GLY A 457 14.44 1.94 -1.63
CA GLY A 457 14.79 1.66 -0.22
C GLY A 457 15.86 0.59 -0.07
N ARG A 458 16.39 0.10 -1.20
CA ARG A 458 17.34 -1.00 -1.23
C ARG A 458 18.73 -0.55 -0.82
N PHE A 459 19.15 -0.92 0.37
CA PHE A 459 20.51 -0.68 0.86
C PHE A 459 21.50 -1.61 0.14
N LEU A 460 22.56 -1.03 -0.42
CA LEU A 460 23.67 -1.72 -1.05
C LEU A 460 24.99 -1.18 -0.52
N ALA A 461 25.92 -2.09 -0.26
CA ALA A 461 27.29 -1.80 0.12
C ALA A 461 28.21 -2.94 -0.32
N SER A 462 29.51 -2.66 -0.42
CA SER A 462 30.50 -3.72 -0.62
C SER A 462 30.62 -4.61 0.62
N ASP A 463 31.06 -5.86 0.45
CA ASP A 463 31.28 -6.79 1.55
C ASP A 463 32.19 -6.20 2.63
N ALA A 464 33.27 -5.52 2.21
CA ALA A 464 34.18 -4.84 3.14
C ALA A 464 33.47 -3.77 3.98
N MET A 465 32.54 -3.01 3.38
CA MET A 465 31.75 -2.03 4.07
C MET A 465 30.74 -2.69 5.02
N LEU A 466 30.07 -3.76 4.59
CA LEU A 466 29.12 -4.52 5.43
C LEU A 466 29.82 -5.05 6.69
N HIS A 467 31.01 -5.65 6.54
CA HIS A 467 31.81 -6.09 7.68
C HIS A 467 32.28 -4.94 8.58
N THR A 468 32.58 -3.77 8.00
CA THR A 468 32.93 -2.57 8.77
C THR A 468 31.76 -2.08 9.61
N LEU A 469 30.57 -2.01 9.01
CA LEU A 469 29.32 -1.63 9.72
C LEU A 469 29.02 -2.61 10.86
N LEU A 470 29.20 -3.89 10.63
CA LEU A 470 29.03 -4.94 11.65
C LEU A 470 30.01 -4.75 12.81
N ALA A 471 31.30 -4.65 12.51
CA ALA A 471 32.37 -4.52 13.52
C ALA A 471 32.21 -3.26 14.38
N ASN A 472 31.70 -2.18 13.80
CA ASN A 472 31.47 -0.92 14.50
C ASN A 472 30.11 -0.86 15.22
N GLY A 473 29.22 -1.85 15.07
CA GLY A 473 27.85 -1.81 15.60
C GLY A 473 26.96 -0.75 14.97
N GLN A 474 27.22 -0.42 13.69
CA GLN A 474 26.48 0.62 12.95
C GLN A 474 25.23 0.08 12.25
N ILE A 475 25.01 -1.25 12.20
CA ILE A 475 23.74 -1.83 11.74
C ILE A 475 22.72 -1.63 12.86
N ALA A 476 21.81 -0.67 12.68
CA ALA A 476 20.84 -0.30 13.70
C ALA A 476 19.69 -1.30 13.76
N THR A 477 19.11 -1.61 12.60
CA THR A 477 17.92 -2.46 12.47
C THR A 477 18.01 -3.34 11.23
N GLN A 478 17.41 -4.54 11.31
CA GLN A 478 17.27 -5.47 10.19
C GLN A 478 15.80 -5.84 9.96
N TYR A 479 15.42 -6.06 8.70
CA TYR A 479 14.16 -6.70 8.35
C TYR A 479 14.17 -8.16 8.80
N VAL A 480 13.07 -8.59 9.43
CA VAL A 480 12.97 -9.96 9.97
C VAL A 480 11.66 -10.63 9.55
N ASP A 481 11.70 -11.96 9.45
CA ASP A 481 10.55 -12.81 9.19
C ASP A 481 9.61 -12.95 10.41
N ALA A 482 8.65 -13.89 10.32
CA ALA A 482 7.71 -14.17 11.40
C ALA A 482 8.40 -14.71 12.67
N ASP A 483 9.55 -15.39 12.53
CA ASP A 483 10.33 -15.97 13.63
C ASP A 483 11.37 -14.97 14.20
N GLY A 484 11.43 -13.77 13.65
CA GLY A 484 12.35 -12.72 14.10
C GLY A 484 13.79 -12.90 13.57
N GLN A 485 13.97 -13.70 12.51
CA GLN A 485 15.27 -13.92 11.87
C GLN A 485 15.43 -12.99 10.67
N ALA A 486 16.65 -12.48 10.48
CA ALA A 486 16.97 -11.66 9.31
C ALA A 486 16.77 -12.45 8.02
N THR A 487 16.15 -11.84 7.01
CA THR A 487 15.75 -12.56 5.80
C THR A 487 15.93 -11.74 4.53
N MET A 488 16.19 -12.44 3.42
CA MET A 488 16.21 -11.88 2.08
C MET A 488 14.90 -12.12 1.32
N ASP A 489 13.91 -12.75 1.96
CA ASP A 489 12.59 -12.93 1.36
C ASP A 489 11.89 -11.58 1.18
N ILE A 490 11.44 -11.30 -0.04
CA ILE A 490 10.81 -10.02 -0.42
C ILE A 490 9.51 -9.76 0.34
N GLN A 491 8.87 -10.79 0.88
CA GLN A 491 7.70 -10.65 1.72
C GLN A 491 8.02 -9.83 2.99
N TYR A 492 9.22 -9.99 3.53
CA TYR A 492 9.67 -9.36 4.79
C TYR A 492 10.72 -8.27 4.57
N ASN A 493 11.59 -8.42 3.55
CA ASN A 493 12.59 -7.46 3.13
C ASN A 493 12.19 -6.87 1.76
N PRO A 494 11.19 -5.95 1.73
CA PRO A 494 10.46 -5.61 0.50
C PRO A 494 11.30 -4.86 -0.53
N ASN A 495 12.41 -4.29 -0.13
CA ASN A 495 13.33 -3.60 -1.03
C ASN A 495 14.50 -4.48 -1.49
N GLY A 496 14.75 -5.63 -0.84
CA GLY A 496 15.88 -6.51 -1.13
C GLY A 496 17.21 -5.96 -0.64
N SER A 497 17.21 -5.24 0.48
CA SER A 497 18.42 -4.68 1.12
C SER A 497 19.43 -5.75 1.48
N ALA A 498 20.72 -5.47 1.19
CA ALA A 498 21.83 -6.34 1.58
C ALA A 498 21.82 -6.61 3.10
N TRP A 499 22.06 -7.86 3.49
CA TRP A 499 22.04 -8.34 4.87
C TRP A 499 20.74 -7.98 5.63
N ALA A 500 19.64 -7.79 4.90
CA ALA A 500 18.35 -7.35 5.45
C ALA A 500 18.44 -6.01 6.22
N ILE A 501 19.43 -5.18 5.96
CA ILE A 501 19.62 -3.90 6.67
C ILE A 501 18.47 -2.95 6.36
N GLU A 502 17.77 -2.50 7.41
CA GLU A 502 16.69 -1.51 7.35
C GLU A 502 17.19 -0.11 7.72
N GLY A 503 18.11 -0.02 8.67
CA GLY A 503 18.67 1.24 9.12
C GLY A 503 20.11 1.11 9.59
N ILE A 504 20.87 2.20 9.44
CA ILE A 504 22.28 2.32 9.86
C ILE A 504 22.54 3.62 10.60
N THR A 505 23.66 3.65 11.34
CA THR A 505 24.09 4.84 12.08
C THR A 505 25.46 5.36 11.63
N SER A 506 25.81 6.59 12.10
CA SER A 506 27.19 7.06 12.15
C SER A 506 28.01 6.23 13.16
N PRO A 507 29.36 6.30 13.13
CA PRO A 507 30.21 5.51 14.03
C PRO A 507 29.95 5.77 15.53
N ASP A 508 29.50 6.96 15.87
CA ASP A 508 29.16 7.39 17.22
C ASP A 508 27.65 7.25 17.56
N GLY A 509 26.84 6.81 16.59
CA GLY A 509 25.40 6.59 16.72
C GLY A 509 24.53 7.85 16.72
N ARG A 510 25.08 9.05 16.65
CA ARG A 510 24.32 10.31 16.74
C ARG A 510 23.53 10.65 15.47
N VAL A 511 23.97 10.14 14.34
CA VAL A 511 23.20 10.20 13.09
C VAL A 511 22.62 8.83 12.81
N ILE A 512 21.32 8.76 12.55
CA ILE A 512 20.62 7.52 12.17
C ILE A 512 19.81 7.74 10.88
N GLY A 513 19.88 6.77 9.99
CA GLY A 513 19.02 6.68 8.80
C GLY A 513 18.30 5.35 8.76
N LYS A 514 17.00 5.36 8.46
CA LYS A 514 16.18 4.15 8.35
C LYS A 514 15.05 4.34 7.35
N MET A 515 14.54 3.22 6.79
CA MET A 515 13.46 3.27 5.80
C MET A 515 12.07 3.25 6.42
N GLY A 516 11.88 2.58 7.55
CA GLY A 516 10.60 2.45 8.23
C GLY A 516 10.18 3.75 8.95
N HIS A 517 8.91 4.09 8.79
CA HIS A 517 8.30 5.32 9.32
C HIS A 517 7.91 5.18 10.80
N THR A 518 8.87 5.30 11.69
CA THR A 518 8.65 5.23 13.14
C THR A 518 8.03 6.49 13.75
N GLU A 519 7.90 7.57 13.00
CA GLU A 519 7.14 8.77 13.37
C GLU A 519 5.63 8.58 13.24
N ARG A 520 5.19 7.57 12.50
CA ARG A 520 3.77 7.24 12.31
C ARG A 520 3.26 6.34 13.43
N VAL A 521 3.27 6.87 14.64
CA VAL A 521 2.78 6.20 15.84
C VAL A 521 1.62 6.98 16.46
N GLY A 522 0.74 6.28 17.18
CA GLY A 522 -0.38 6.91 17.86
C GLY A 522 -1.36 5.90 18.44
N LYS A 523 -2.07 6.31 19.50
CA LYS A 523 -3.05 5.45 20.16
C LYS A 523 -4.15 5.02 19.19
N GLY A 524 -4.29 3.72 18.99
CA GLY A 524 -5.33 3.12 18.17
C GLY A 524 -5.11 3.24 16.65
N LEU A 525 -3.94 3.69 16.20
CA LEU A 525 -3.61 3.77 14.78
C LEU A 525 -3.50 2.38 14.13
N TYR A 526 -2.97 1.40 14.87
CA TYR A 526 -2.74 0.02 14.40
C TYR A 526 -3.57 -1.00 15.18
N ARG A 527 -4.90 -0.84 15.22
CA ARG A 527 -5.78 -1.67 16.07
C ARG A 527 -5.75 -3.15 15.77
N ASN A 528 -5.56 -3.53 14.51
CA ASN A 528 -5.60 -4.92 14.05
C ASN A 528 -4.21 -5.46 13.67
N VAL A 529 -3.16 -4.77 14.08
CA VAL A 529 -1.77 -5.16 13.79
C VAL A 529 -1.15 -5.69 15.07
N PRO A 530 -0.70 -6.96 15.10
CA PRO A 530 -0.06 -7.53 16.28
C PRO A 530 1.36 -6.99 16.47
N GLY A 531 1.84 -7.01 17.71
CA GLY A 531 3.19 -6.62 18.09
C GLY A 531 3.31 -5.14 18.47
N GLU A 532 4.54 -4.76 18.82
CA GLU A 532 4.89 -3.39 19.19
C GLU A 532 5.12 -2.54 17.94
N THR A 533 4.66 -1.30 17.97
CA THR A 533 4.78 -0.35 16.85
C THR A 533 5.61 0.88 17.20
N ASP A 534 5.79 1.19 18.49
CA ASP A 534 6.46 2.39 18.96
C ASP A 534 7.85 2.09 19.56
N MET A 535 8.90 2.42 18.81
CA MET A 535 10.30 2.24 19.20
C MET A 535 10.78 3.24 20.28
N LYS A 536 9.95 4.19 20.71
CA LYS A 536 10.34 5.27 21.62
C LYS A 536 11.57 6.08 21.17
N MET A 537 11.74 6.18 19.84
CA MET A 537 12.90 6.84 19.23
C MET A 537 13.01 8.31 19.64
N PHE A 538 11.90 9.03 19.56
CA PHE A 538 11.88 10.47 19.84
C PHE A 538 12.08 10.76 21.31
N GLU A 539 11.45 10.00 22.20
CA GLU A 539 11.66 10.09 23.65
C GLU A 539 13.13 9.79 24.02
N SER A 540 13.73 8.78 23.38
CA SER A 540 15.15 8.43 23.60
C SER A 540 16.07 9.57 23.21
N ALA A 541 15.86 10.20 22.07
CA ALA A 541 16.63 11.34 21.61
C ALA A 541 16.47 12.56 22.53
N VAL A 542 15.24 12.83 23.00
CA VAL A 542 14.98 13.93 23.95
C VAL A 542 15.67 13.68 25.29
N ARG A 543 15.55 12.47 25.85
CA ARG A 543 16.23 12.09 27.10
C ARG A 543 17.76 12.23 27.02
N TYR A 544 18.35 11.81 25.90
CA TYR A 544 19.78 12.00 25.67
C TYR A 544 20.17 13.46 25.80
N LEU A 545 19.42 14.39 25.18
CA LEU A 545 19.71 15.82 25.23
C LEU A 545 19.39 16.47 26.61
N GLN A 546 18.51 15.86 27.37
CA GLN A 546 18.21 16.25 28.74
C GLN A 546 19.27 15.71 29.75
N ASN A 547 20.22 14.89 29.27
CA ASN A 547 21.23 14.19 30.06
C ASN A 547 20.62 13.28 31.16
N GLN A 548 19.55 12.57 30.78
CA GLN A 548 18.82 11.65 31.66
C GLN A 548 19.11 10.18 31.32
#